data_11b694da22d75fca8360420924dff6b3
#
_entry.id   11b694da22d75fca8360420924dff6b3
#
_cell.length_a   1.000
_cell.length_b   1.000
_cell.length_c   1.000
_cell.angle_alpha   90.00
_cell.angle_beta   90.00
_cell.angle_gamma   90.00
#
_symmetry.space_group_name_H-M   'P 1'
#
loop_
_entity.id
_entity.type
_entity.pdbx_description
1 polymer ?
#
loop_
_entity_poly.entity_id
_entity_poly.type
_entity_poly.pdbx_seq_one_letter_code
_entity_poly.pdbx_strand_id
1 'polypeptide(L)'
;MVAVLVVYAVYELTSVPGPVTTPVPTSFKVNGRTYTFTYIATTQPEREVGLMNKRVTNTTTMLFAFPSSGQWQFWMYDTNTSLDMVWVNANGSEGRVVYVVIGAQPCYDSGSCKVYTPTASANYVIEAKTGFAGANGIQIGTAIQFG
;
A
#
# COMPACT_ATOMS: atom_id res chain seq x y z
N MET A 1 20.18 -0.02 13.56
CA MET A 1 18.71 -0.17 13.60
C MET A 1 18.03 1.19 13.40
N VAL A 2 18.18 1.81 12.21
CA VAL A 2 17.69 3.17 11.90
C VAL A 2 16.66 3.16 10.76
N ALA A 3 16.43 2.01 10.16
CA ALA A 3 15.65 1.88 8.92
C ALA A 3 14.12 1.96 9.10
N VAL A 4 13.61 1.76 10.31
CA VAL A 4 12.18 1.67 10.59
C VAL A 4 11.47 3.03 10.53
N LEU A 5 12.21 4.11 10.69
CA LEU A 5 11.66 5.47 10.76
C LEU A 5 11.37 6.12 9.40
N VAL A 6 11.91 5.58 8.30
CA VAL A 6 11.84 6.26 6.99
C VAL A 6 10.43 6.24 6.38
N VAL A 7 9.64 5.21 6.63
CA VAL A 7 8.27 5.14 6.09
C VAL A 7 7.33 6.16 6.77
N TYR A 8 7.69 6.61 7.97
CA TYR A 8 6.90 7.56 8.77
C TYR A 8 7.61 8.88 9.05
N ALA A 9 8.88 8.99 8.70
CA ALA A 9 9.76 10.08 9.16
C ALA A 9 9.42 11.47 8.62
N VAL A 10 8.54 11.59 7.67
CA VAL A 10 8.14 12.92 7.13
C VAL A 10 6.77 13.36 7.65
N TYR A 11 6.06 12.45 8.30
CA TYR A 11 4.77 12.73 8.92
C TYR A 11 4.92 12.86 10.42
N GLU A 12 4.98 14.09 10.85
CA GLU A 12 4.95 14.51 12.24
C GLU A 12 5.73 13.60 13.21
N LEU A 13 6.83 14.08 13.71
CA LEU A 13 7.64 13.52 14.79
C LEU A 13 6.85 13.16 16.08
N THR A 14 5.51 13.23 16.05
CA THR A 14 4.68 13.14 17.26
C THR A 14 3.61 12.08 17.29
N SER A 15 3.26 11.43 16.18
CA SER A 15 2.23 10.37 16.22
C SER A 15 2.49 9.22 15.26
N VAL A 16 2.89 8.11 15.82
CA VAL A 16 2.86 6.82 15.12
C VAL A 16 1.41 6.38 14.98
N PRO A 17 0.94 6.05 13.75
CA PRO A 17 -0.42 5.55 13.58
C PRO A 17 -0.66 4.29 14.40
N GLY A 18 -1.71 4.31 15.22
CA GLY A 18 -2.15 3.14 15.97
C GLY A 18 -2.70 2.02 15.09
N PRO A 19 -3.15 0.92 15.68
CA PRO A 19 -3.85 -0.13 14.97
C PRO A 19 -5.19 0.36 14.43
N VAL A 20 -5.64 -0.21 13.31
CA VAL A 20 -6.98 -0.01 12.79
C VAL A 20 -7.96 -0.82 13.63
N THR A 21 -8.97 -0.16 14.18
CA THR A 21 -9.97 -0.78 15.07
C THR A 21 -11.33 -1.02 14.40
N THR A 22 -11.54 -0.48 13.21
CA THR A 22 -12.76 -0.71 12.41
C THR A 22 -12.65 -2.00 11.61
N PRO A 23 -13.78 -2.58 11.15
CA PRO A 23 -13.73 -3.71 10.21
C PRO A 23 -12.82 -3.39 9.01
N VAL A 24 -11.85 -4.26 8.75
CA VAL A 24 -10.88 -4.11 7.67
C VAL A 24 -11.34 -4.95 6.48
N PRO A 25 -11.33 -4.41 5.26
CA PRO A 25 -11.73 -5.17 4.10
C PRO A 25 -10.80 -6.37 3.86
N THR A 26 -11.38 -7.48 3.44
CA THR A 26 -10.66 -8.71 3.07
C THR A 26 -10.56 -8.91 1.56
N SER A 27 -11.31 -8.12 0.80
CA SER A 27 -11.35 -8.17 -0.66
C SER A 27 -11.60 -6.77 -1.26
N PHE A 28 -11.40 -6.67 -2.55
CA PHE A 28 -11.77 -5.48 -3.30
C PHE A 28 -12.21 -5.83 -4.73
N LYS A 29 -13.02 -4.97 -5.30
CA LYS A 29 -13.47 -5.06 -6.69
C LYS A 29 -13.01 -3.82 -7.45
N VAL A 30 -12.46 -4.05 -8.64
CA VAL A 30 -12.04 -3.00 -9.57
C VAL A 30 -12.38 -3.41 -11.00
N ASN A 31 -13.02 -2.52 -11.73
CA ASN A 31 -13.38 -2.74 -13.14
C ASN A 31 -14.00 -4.12 -13.42
N GLY A 32 -14.94 -4.53 -12.54
CA GLY A 32 -15.68 -5.80 -12.67
C GLY A 32 -14.96 -7.05 -12.16
N ARG A 33 -13.68 -6.94 -11.75
CA ARG A 33 -12.89 -8.05 -11.21
C ARG A 33 -12.80 -7.97 -9.69
N THR A 34 -12.94 -9.10 -9.00
CA THR A 34 -12.83 -9.22 -7.54
C THR A 34 -11.54 -9.91 -7.16
N TYR A 35 -10.86 -9.38 -6.15
CA TYR A 35 -9.62 -9.90 -5.59
C TYR A 35 -9.74 -10.04 -4.08
N THR A 36 -9.21 -11.14 -3.53
CA THR A 36 -9.06 -11.33 -2.09
C THR A 36 -7.63 -10.98 -1.69
N PHE A 37 -7.46 -10.21 -0.62
CA PHE A 37 -6.13 -9.88 -0.14
C PHE A 37 -5.39 -11.10 0.39
N THR A 38 -4.17 -11.30 -0.08
CA THR A 38 -3.26 -12.34 0.41
C THR A 38 -2.71 -11.96 1.78
N TYR A 39 -2.40 -10.69 1.95
CA TYR A 39 -1.86 -10.11 3.19
C TYR A 39 -2.60 -8.83 3.53
N ILE A 40 -2.77 -8.58 4.83
CA ILE A 40 -3.38 -7.36 5.35
C ILE A 40 -2.52 -6.85 6.51
N ALA A 41 -2.10 -5.59 6.44
CA ALA A 41 -1.37 -4.89 7.50
C ALA A 41 -2.28 -3.85 8.15
N THR A 42 -2.57 -4.04 9.44
CA THR A 42 -3.44 -3.16 10.24
C THR A 42 -2.73 -2.49 11.39
N THR A 43 -1.59 -3.03 11.78
CA THR A 43 -0.73 -2.49 12.84
C THR A 43 0.52 -1.86 12.25
N GLN A 44 1.20 -1.02 13.02
CA GLN A 44 2.45 -0.41 12.57
C GLN A 44 3.53 -1.45 12.24
N PRO A 45 3.83 -2.46 13.07
CA PRO A 45 4.83 -3.46 12.71
C PRO A 45 4.50 -4.22 11.42
N GLU A 46 3.22 -4.54 11.18
CA GLU A 46 2.79 -5.19 9.94
C GLU A 46 3.00 -4.30 8.72
N ARG A 47 2.70 -3.00 8.83
CA ARG A 47 2.92 -2.03 7.75
C ARG A 47 4.40 -1.82 7.46
N GLU A 48 5.25 -1.83 8.50
CA GLU A 48 6.70 -1.71 8.36
C GLU A 48 7.30 -2.90 7.61
N VAL A 49 6.85 -4.12 7.91
CA VAL A 49 7.32 -5.33 7.24
C VAL A 49 6.76 -5.42 5.82
N GLY A 50 5.48 -5.14 5.62
CA GLY A 50 4.86 -5.20 4.29
C GLY A 50 5.18 -6.51 3.56
N LEU A 51 5.64 -6.40 2.32
CA LEU A 51 6.03 -7.54 1.48
C LEU A 51 7.54 -7.89 1.56
N MET A 52 8.26 -7.33 2.54
CA MET A 52 9.68 -7.69 2.76
C MET A 52 9.83 -9.20 2.90
N ASN A 53 10.77 -9.77 2.12
CA ASN A 53 11.12 -11.20 2.13
C ASN A 53 9.96 -12.16 1.89
N LYS A 54 8.83 -11.68 1.38
CA LYS A 54 7.69 -12.50 0.98
C LYS A 54 7.78 -12.91 -0.48
N ARG A 55 7.24 -14.08 -0.79
CA ARG A 55 7.05 -14.51 -2.17
C ARG A 55 5.83 -13.78 -2.75
N VAL A 56 6.06 -13.01 -3.81
CA VAL A 56 5.02 -12.28 -4.53
C VAL A 56 4.80 -12.93 -5.89
N THR A 57 3.55 -13.31 -6.17
CA THR A 57 3.12 -13.91 -7.44
C THR A 57 2.11 -12.99 -8.13
N ASN A 58 1.64 -13.38 -9.31
CA ASN A 58 0.62 -12.62 -10.06
C ASN A 58 -0.74 -12.55 -9.35
N THR A 59 -0.96 -13.41 -8.33
CA THR A 59 -2.19 -13.42 -7.53
C THR A 59 -2.03 -12.80 -6.16
N THR A 60 -0.81 -12.39 -5.79
CA THR A 60 -0.55 -11.75 -4.49
C THR A 60 -1.04 -10.30 -4.51
N THR A 61 -1.91 -9.97 -3.57
CA THR A 61 -2.28 -8.59 -3.26
C THR A 61 -2.15 -8.34 -1.77
N MET A 62 -1.65 -7.18 -1.39
CA MET A 62 -1.54 -6.77 0.01
C MET A 62 -2.27 -5.46 0.26
N LEU A 63 -3.04 -5.43 1.34
CA LEU A 63 -3.68 -4.22 1.84
C LEU A 63 -2.89 -3.65 3.00
N PHE A 64 -2.59 -2.37 2.94
CA PHE A 64 -2.17 -1.55 4.08
C PHE A 64 -3.33 -0.68 4.50
N ALA A 65 -3.85 -0.92 5.70
CA ALA A 65 -4.93 -0.14 6.27
C ALA A 65 -4.38 0.83 7.32
N PHE A 66 -4.79 2.09 7.23
CA PHE A 66 -4.38 3.16 8.15
C PHE A 66 -5.57 3.66 8.94
N PRO A 67 -5.39 4.07 10.21
CA PRO A 67 -6.49 4.54 11.05
C PRO A 67 -7.03 5.91 10.64
N SER A 68 -6.29 6.64 9.80
CA SER A 68 -6.67 7.94 9.26
C SER A 68 -6.12 8.14 7.86
N SER A 69 -6.69 9.10 7.14
CA SER A 69 -6.18 9.50 5.82
C SER A 69 -4.89 10.29 5.97
N GLY A 70 -3.90 10.00 5.13
CA GLY A 70 -2.59 10.66 5.12
C GLY A 70 -1.83 10.39 3.83
N GLN A 71 -0.72 11.11 3.63
CA GLN A 71 0.18 10.89 2.49
C GLN A 71 1.24 9.85 2.85
N TRP A 72 0.83 8.62 3.09
CA TRP A 72 1.65 7.51 3.56
C TRP A 72 2.74 7.17 2.55
N GLN A 73 4.01 7.21 3.01
CA GLN A 73 5.18 6.92 2.20
C GLN A 73 5.51 5.42 2.21
N PHE A 74 6.06 4.96 1.08
CA PHE A 74 6.47 3.56 0.89
C PHE A 74 7.87 3.47 0.30
N TRP A 75 8.52 2.35 0.51
CA TRP A 75 9.79 1.98 -0.08
C TRP A 75 9.81 0.50 -0.43
N MET A 76 10.85 0.07 -1.15
CA MET A 76 10.98 -1.30 -1.63
C MET A 76 12.10 -2.07 -0.92
N TYR A 77 12.47 -1.64 0.30
CA TYR A 77 13.54 -2.29 1.05
C TYR A 77 13.20 -3.78 1.32
N ASP A 78 14.17 -4.68 1.02
CA ASP A 78 14.02 -6.15 1.14
C ASP A 78 12.77 -6.72 0.45
N THR A 79 12.23 -6.03 -0.53
CA THR A 79 11.13 -6.51 -1.36
C THR A 79 11.68 -7.02 -2.68
N ASN A 80 11.53 -8.33 -2.93
CA ASN A 80 12.27 -9.05 -3.97
C ASN A 80 11.62 -9.01 -5.36
N THR A 81 10.49 -8.36 -5.49
CA THR A 81 9.69 -8.30 -6.72
C THR A 81 9.27 -6.86 -6.98
N SER A 82 9.34 -6.40 -8.22
CA SER A 82 8.82 -5.09 -8.59
C SER A 82 7.31 -5.03 -8.37
N LEU A 83 6.82 -3.94 -7.79
CA LEU A 83 5.43 -3.76 -7.39
C LEU A 83 4.77 -2.57 -8.08
N ASP A 84 3.46 -2.67 -8.25
CA ASP A 84 2.57 -1.53 -8.42
C ASP A 84 1.98 -1.20 -7.05
N MET A 85 1.94 0.09 -6.70
CA MET A 85 1.40 0.61 -5.46
C MET A 85 0.23 1.54 -5.76
N VAL A 86 -0.91 1.31 -5.13
CA VAL A 86 -2.16 2.04 -5.40
C VAL A 86 -2.69 2.64 -4.11
N TRP A 87 -2.65 3.96 -4.00
CA TRP A 87 -3.23 4.69 -2.86
C TRP A 87 -4.71 4.94 -3.11
N VAL A 88 -5.54 4.57 -2.14
CA VAL A 88 -7.00 4.67 -2.22
C VAL A 88 -7.52 5.48 -1.04
N ASN A 89 -8.29 6.52 -1.32
CA ASN A 89 -9.06 7.21 -0.30
C ASN A 89 -10.47 6.64 -0.30
N ALA A 90 -10.87 6.03 0.81
CA ALA A 90 -12.13 5.34 0.94
C ALA A 90 -12.98 5.89 2.09
N ASN A 91 -14.28 5.87 1.88
CA ASN A 91 -15.31 6.10 2.89
C ASN A 91 -16.21 4.86 2.95
N GLY A 92 -16.10 4.08 4.04
CA GLY A 92 -16.73 2.78 4.11
C GLY A 92 -16.17 1.83 3.04
N SER A 93 -17.04 1.18 2.28
CA SER A 93 -16.68 0.27 1.21
C SER A 93 -16.33 0.95 -0.12
N GLU A 94 -16.61 2.24 -0.26
CA GLU A 94 -16.40 2.98 -1.52
C GLU A 94 -15.08 3.75 -1.48
N GLY A 95 -14.18 3.45 -2.41
CA GLY A 95 -12.88 4.07 -2.54
C GLY A 95 -12.63 4.68 -3.91
N ARG A 96 -11.71 5.64 -3.95
CA ARG A 96 -11.16 6.22 -5.18
C ARG A 96 -9.65 6.18 -5.14
N VAL A 97 -9.05 5.75 -6.23
CA VAL A 97 -7.59 5.81 -6.42
C VAL A 97 -7.16 7.28 -6.50
N VAL A 98 -6.24 7.66 -5.65
CA VAL A 98 -5.73 9.05 -5.56
C VAL A 98 -4.27 9.17 -6.01
N TYR A 99 -3.52 8.08 -6.02
CA TYR A 99 -2.14 8.04 -6.49
C TYR A 99 -1.74 6.62 -6.88
N VAL A 100 -0.85 6.50 -7.88
CA VAL A 100 -0.36 5.19 -8.37
C VAL A 100 1.14 5.28 -8.64
N VAL A 101 1.87 4.27 -8.21
CA VAL A 101 3.25 4.01 -8.63
C VAL A 101 3.27 2.70 -9.41
N ILE A 102 3.84 2.73 -10.60
CA ILE A 102 3.97 1.57 -11.47
C ILE A 102 5.42 1.09 -11.47
N GLY A 103 5.65 -0.19 -11.21
CA GLY A 103 6.95 -0.81 -11.36
C GLY A 103 8.00 -0.33 -10.36
N ALA A 104 7.61 -0.12 -9.10
CA ALA A 104 8.57 0.17 -8.03
C ALA A 104 9.59 -0.95 -7.93
N GLN A 105 10.89 -0.62 -8.02
CA GLN A 105 11.97 -1.61 -8.14
C GLN A 105 12.46 -2.09 -6.78
N PRO A 106 12.85 -3.38 -6.65
CA PRO A 106 13.51 -3.91 -5.46
C PRO A 106 14.69 -3.06 -5.00
N CYS A 107 14.91 -2.99 -3.71
CA CYS A 107 16.02 -2.26 -3.11
C CYS A 107 16.51 -3.00 -1.86
N TYR A 108 17.84 -3.14 -1.72
CA TYR A 108 18.45 -3.91 -0.65
C TYR A 108 19.40 -3.08 0.25
N ASP A 109 19.62 -1.83 -0.09
CA ASP A 109 20.37 -0.88 0.74
C ASP A 109 19.42 0.17 1.32
N SER A 110 19.08 0.01 2.59
CA SER A 110 18.14 0.90 3.29
C SER A 110 18.55 2.37 3.27
N GLY A 111 19.85 2.66 3.16
CA GLY A 111 20.36 4.03 3.09
C GLY A 111 20.14 4.73 1.74
N SER A 112 19.87 3.96 0.68
CA SER A 112 19.73 4.47 -0.68
C SER A 112 18.40 4.13 -1.34
N CYS A 113 17.49 3.42 -0.66
CA CYS A 113 16.18 3.09 -1.21
C CYS A 113 15.34 4.34 -1.50
N LYS A 114 14.77 4.37 -2.70
CA LYS A 114 13.81 5.41 -3.06
C LYS A 114 12.60 5.36 -2.15
N VAL A 115 12.15 6.52 -1.70
CA VAL A 115 10.89 6.70 -0.99
C VAL A 115 9.85 7.22 -1.96
N TYR A 116 8.73 6.53 -2.04
CA TYR A 116 7.57 6.89 -2.86
C TYR A 116 6.60 7.68 -2.01
N THR A 117 6.38 8.94 -2.37
CA THR A 117 5.52 9.87 -1.63
C THR A 117 4.32 10.24 -2.48
N PRO A 118 3.09 9.94 -2.05
CA PRO A 118 1.89 10.32 -2.81
C PRO A 118 1.66 11.84 -2.73
N THR A 119 0.94 12.38 -3.69
CA THR A 119 0.54 13.80 -3.73
C THR A 119 -0.84 14.05 -3.12
N ALA A 120 -1.53 12.99 -2.69
CA ALA A 120 -2.86 13.06 -2.09
C ALA A 120 -2.99 12.10 -0.91
N SER A 121 -3.91 12.39 0.00
CA SER A 121 -4.14 11.56 1.19
C SER A 121 -4.98 10.34 0.86
N ALA A 122 -4.63 9.22 1.51
CA ALA A 122 -5.31 7.94 1.40
C ALA A 122 -5.36 7.25 2.77
N ASN A 123 -6.34 6.39 2.98
CA ASN A 123 -6.43 5.54 4.17
C ASN A 123 -6.16 4.06 3.87
N TYR A 124 -6.08 3.68 2.59
CA TYR A 124 -5.65 2.37 2.14
C TYR A 124 -4.55 2.48 1.08
N VAL A 125 -3.64 1.51 1.08
CA VAL A 125 -2.70 1.30 -0.02
C VAL A 125 -2.76 -0.17 -0.41
N ILE A 126 -2.84 -0.45 -1.72
CA ILE A 126 -2.83 -1.81 -2.26
C ILE A 126 -1.51 -2.00 -2.99
N GLU A 127 -0.79 -3.07 -2.65
CA GLU A 127 0.39 -3.51 -3.38
C GLU A 127 0.11 -4.80 -4.13
N ALA A 128 0.59 -4.90 -5.34
CA ALA A 128 0.54 -6.09 -6.17
C ALA A 128 1.78 -6.15 -7.06
N LYS A 129 2.07 -7.33 -7.62
CA LYS A 129 3.15 -7.48 -8.59
C LYS A 129 2.96 -6.50 -9.75
N THR A 130 4.06 -5.94 -10.23
CA THR A 130 4.03 -5.01 -11.38
C THR A 130 3.29 -5.61 -12.58
N GLY A 131 2.52 -4.76 -13.27
CA GLY A 131 1.59 -5.16 -14.33
C GLY A 131 0.14 -5.28 -13.85
N PHE A 132 -0.09 -5.37 -12.54
CA PHE A 132 -1.43 -5.49 -11.97
C PHE A 132 -2.31 -4.27 -12.28
N ALA A 133 -1.78 -3.07 -12.07
CA ALA A 133 -2.53 -1.84 -12.32
C ALA A 133 -2.91 -1.70 -13.79
N GLY A 134 -1.97 -1.96 -14.70
CA GLY A 134 -2.23 -1.92 -16.14
C GLY A 134 -3.27 -2.95 -16.59
N ALA A 135 -3.15 -4.19 -16.13
CA ALA A 135 -4.09 -5.27 -16.47
C ALA A 135 -5.52 -5.01 -15.97
N ASN A 136 -5.69 -4.18 -14.93
CA ASN A 136 -6.98 -3.82 -14.34
C ASN A 136 -7.45 -2.41 -14.70
N GLY A 137 -6.72 -1.68 -15.54
CA GLY A 137 -7.08 -0.31 -15.92
C GLY A 137 -7.09 0.65 -14.73
N ILE A 138 -6.22 0.42 -13.74
CA ILE A 138 -6.14 1.26 -12.54
C ILE A 138 -5.35 2.53 -12.84
N GLN A 139 -5.98 3.66 -12.57
CA GLN A 139 -5.40 4.99 -12.67
C GLN A 139 -6.03 5.91 -11.62
N ILE A 140 -5.50 7.11 -11.44
CA ILE A 140 -6.11 8.11 -10.54
C ILE A 140 -7.57 8.32 -10.96
N GLY A 141 -8.48 8.26 -9.99
CA GLY A 141 -9.93 8.36 -10.18
C GLY A 141 -10.65 7.03 -10.34
N THR A 142 -9.96 5.91 -10.52
CA THR A 142 -10.58 4.58 -10.61
C THR A 142 -11.33 4.26 -9.31
N ALA A 143 -12.56 3.76 -9.45
CA ALA A 143 -13.37 3.32 -8.31
C ALA A 143 -12.89 1.96 -7.80
N ILE A 144 -12.74 1.83 -6.50
CA ILE A 144 -12.46 0.59 -5.78
C ILE A 144 -13.61 0.32 -4.82
N GLN A 145 -14.18 -0.86 -4.87
CA GLN A 145 -15.19 -1.29 -3.91
C GLN A 145 -14.58 -2.33 -2.99
N PHE A 146 -14.52 -2.04 -1.70
CA PHE A 146 -14.00 -2.94 -0.68
C PHE A 146 -15.11 -3.84 -0.11
N GLY A 147 -14.73 -5.09 0.24
CA GLY A 147 -15.62 -6.10 0.82
C GLY A 147 -15.02 -6.85 2.00
#